data_1135d77553cde08214d4240330ae12be
#
_entry.id   1135d77553cde08214d4240330ae12be
#
_cell.length_a   1.000
_cell.length_b   1.000
_cell.length_c   1.000
_cell.angle_alpha   90.00
_cell.angle_beta   90.00
_cell.angle_gamma   90.00
#
_symmetry.space_group_name_H-M   'P 1'
#
loop_
_entity.id
_entity.type
_entity.pdbx_description
1 polymer ?
#
loop_
_entity_poly.entity_id
_entity_poly.type
_entity_poly.pdbx_seq_one_letter_code
_entity_poly.pdbx_strand_id
1 'polypeptide(L)'
;MEYKNNKTSNRRRYKSRYHSPHNYKTKRGGSSNRASILIGVATFLILASLVLVFTFGDKIYSFLDTTFHPSALPLSESETMGVVLATEEAAPPAVVSVPEETEAAPQPTQAVGDQGDDINRLLTAANLKAEDLKGTQAIFVESQGTSAKVYFYEKAADGQWTRQFDILDGFVGTGGTSDNVGPADDTTPKGTFNIEYAMGTNMNPGTKLDYYQIQYGMNWVTDPASVNYNRLVDASSPVDYTSCQQLYEYTKSYPYAVVFDYNRDPVDTTKGCARFLHVASEPTYGGVGISENALGIILGWLNPAATPTITIF
;
A
#
# COMPACT_ATOMS: atom_id res chain seq x y z
N MET A 1 0.12 81.21 -2.48
CA MET A 1 1.26 80.58 -1.77
C MET A 1 1.70 79.35 -2.56
N GLU A 2 2.79 79.54 -3.31
CA GLU A 2 3.41 78.52 -4.13
C GLU A 2 4.22 77.55 -3.26
N TYR A 3 4.13 76.23 -3.51
CA TYR A 3 5.10 75.33 -3.00
C TYR A 3 5.72 74.50 -4.17
N LYS A 4 6.99 74.81 -4.38
CA LYS A 4 7.84 74.25 -5.45
C LYS A 4 8.17 72.76 -5.20
N ASN A 5 7.97 71.95 -6.23
CA ASN A 5 8.51 70.60 -6.41
C ASN A 5 10.03 70.67 -6.58
N ASN A 6 10.74 69.76 -5.88
CA ASN A 6 12.12 69.46 -6.19
C ASN A 6 12.30 67.89 -6.24
N LYS A 7 12.30 67.35 -7.46
CA LYS A 7 12.69 66.00 -7.78
C LYS A 7 14.18 65.95 -8.07
N THR A 8 14.96 65.32 -7.23
CA THR A 8 16.32 64.92 -7.57
C THR A 8 16.35 63.39 -7.82
N SER A 9 16.55 63.07 -9.08
CA SER A 9 16.72 61.75 -9.65
C SER A 9 18.17 61.31 -9.49
N ASN A 10 18.43 60.28 -8.69
CA ASN A 10 19.74 59.59 -8.63
C ASN A 10 19.69 58.32 -9.46
N ARG A 11 20.06 58.42 -10.73
CA ARG A 11 20.35 57.26 -11.59
C ARG A 11 21.78 56.79 -11.35
N ARG A 12 21.97 55.72 -10.62
CA ARG A 12 23.22 54.96 -10.59
C ARG A 12 23.33 54.12 -11.85
N ARG A 13 24.30 54.43 -12.69
CA ARG A 13 24.68 53.62 -13.88
C ARG A 13 25.47 52.40 -13.40
N TYR A 14 24.96 51.22 -13.67
CA TYR A 14 25.72 49.97 -13.60
C TYR A 14 26.61 49.84 -14.85
N LYS A 15 27.92 49.87 -14.67
CA LYS A 15 28.90 49.57 -15.70
C LYS A 15 29.03 48.03 -15.78
N SER A 16 28.56 47.44 -16.86
CA SER A 16 28.85 46.08 -17.30
C SER A 16 30.32 45.97 -17.68
N ARG A 17 31.06 45.11 -16.99
CA ARG A 17 32.40 44.68 -17.42
C ARG A 17 32.26 43.41 -18.22
N TYR A 18 32.37 43.49 -19.51
CA TYR A 18 32.60 42.34 -20.37
C TYR A 18 34.03 41.80 -20.15
N HIS A 19 34.20 40.55 -19.76
CA HIS A 19 35.42 39.83 -19.79
C HIS A 19 35.48 39.04 -21.09
N SER A 20 36.60 39.22 -21.82
CA SER A 20 36.94 38.51 -23.05
C SER A 20 37.08 37.01 -22.83
N PRO A 21 36.76 36.17 -23.84
CA PRO A 21 36.89 34.72 -23.71
C PRO A 21 38.38 34.30 -23.82
N HIS A 22 38.88 33.63 -22.81
CA HIS A 22 40.16 32.92 -22.86
C HIS A 22 40.11 31.71 -23.79
N ASN A 23 40.99 31.69 -24.77
CA ASN A 23 41.29 30.57 -25.62
C ASN A 23 41.71 29.33 -24.82
N TYR A 24 40.88 28.32 -24.74
CA TYR A 24 41.28 26.99 -24.30
C TYR A 24 41.75 26.17 -25.50
N LYS A 25 43.06 25.92 -25.53
CA LYS A 25 43.68 24.91 -26.40
C LYS A 25 43.21 23.52 -25.95
N THR A 26 42.45 22.86 -26.78
CA THR A 26 42.05 21.45 -26.61
C THR A 26 43.31 20.56 -26.80
N LYS A 27 43.77 19.95 -25.70
CA LYS A 27 44.67 18.78 -25.78
C LYS A 27 43.80 17.57 -26.18
N ARG A 28 44.01 17.06 -27.39
CA ARG A 28 43.55 15.73 -27.80
C ARG A 28 44.36 14.69 -27.02
N GLY A 29 43.75 14.11 -25.97
CA GLY A 29 44.26 12.93 -25.31
C GLY A 29 43.51 11.70 -25.82
N GLY A 30 44.21 10.79 -26.50
CA GLY A 30 43.67 9.53 -26.97
C GLY A 30 43.31 8.61 -25.81
N SER A 31 42.01 8.31 -25.68
CA SER A 31 41.49 7.27 -24.79
C SER A 31 40.13 6.77 -25.34
N SER A 32 40.12 6.21 -26.56
CA SER A 32 38.87 5.70 -27.12
C SER A 32 38.78 4.17 -27.24
N ASN A 33 39.89 3.44 -27.09
CA ASN A 33 39.82 1.99 -27.33
C ASN A 33 39.30 1.14 -26.18
N ARG A 34 39.43 1.60 -24.92
CA ARG A 34 38.94 0.81 -23.77
C ARG A 34 37.44 0.87 -23.60
N ALA A 35 36.81 2.04 -23.83
CA ALA A 35 35.37 2.19 -23.73
C ALA A 35 34.65 1.42 -24.86
N SER A 36 35.19 1.45 -26.06
CA SER A 36 34.59 0.71 -27.21
C SER A 36 34.71 -0.81 -27.04
N ILE A 37 35.77 -1.32 -26.41
CA ILE A 37 35.92 -2.75 -26.11
C ILE A 37 34.89 -3.18 -25.01
N LEU A 38 34.73 -2.37 -23.95
CA LEU A 38 33.76 -2.67 -22.89
C LEU A 38 32.30 -2.67 -23.40
N ILE A 39 31.93 -1.74 -24.26
CA ILE A 39 30.59 -1.70 -24.88
C ILE A 39 30.41 -2.93 -25.80
N GLY A 40 31.44 -3.32 -26.58
CA GLY A 40 31.36 -4.50 -27.43
C GLY A 40 31.21 -5.80 -26.64
N VAL A 41 31.90 -5.97 -25.51
CA VAL A 41 31.76 -7.14 -24.65
C VAL A 41 30.38 -7.18 -23.97
N ALA A 42 29.85 -6.06 -23.49
CA ALA A 42 28.54 -5.99 -22.89
C ALA A 42 27.42 -6.34 -23.88
N THR A 43 27.49 -5.80 -25.11
CA THR A 43 26.52 -6.14 -26.17
C THR A 43 26.60 -7.61 -26.59
N PHE A 44 27.81 -8.19 -26.66
CA PHE A 44 27.97 -9.60 -26.98
C PHE A 44 27.39 -10.50 -25.88
N LEU A 45 27.58 -10.17 -24.60
CA LEU A 45 27.01 -10.93 -23.48
C LEU A 45 25.46 -10.86 -23.48
N ILE A 46 24.88 -9.70 -23.77
CA ILE A 46 23.42 -9.54 -23.88
C ILE A 46 22.87 -10.37 -25.05
N LEU A 47 23.51 -10.34 -26.21
CA LEU A 47 23.09 -11.14 -27.36
C LEU A 47 23.25 -12.64 -27.11
N ALA A 48 24.34 -13.06 -26.47
CA ALA A 48 24.54 -14.46 -26.09
C ALA A 48 23.50 -14.95 -25.09
N SER A 49 23.10 -14.13 -24.09
CA SER A 49 22.04 -14.48 -23.15
C SER A 49 20.68 -14.57 -23.82
N LEU A 50 20.37 -13.68 -24.76
CA LEU A 50 19.11 -13.73 -25.56
C LEU A 50 19.06 -15.00 -26.41
N VAL A 51 20.16 -15.40 -27.07
CA VAL A 51 20.22 -16.64 -27.84
C VAL A 51 20.03 -17.86 -26.94
N LEU A 52 20.60 -17.85 -25.72
CA LEU A 52 20.43 -18.94 -24.75
C LEU A 52 18.96 -19.08 -24.30
N VAL A 53 18.30 -17.97 -24.04
CA VAL A 53 16.85 -17.96 -23.69
C VAL A 53 16.00 -18.46 -24.87
N PHE A 54 16.31 -18.05 -26.10
CA PHE A 54 15.54 -18.47 -27.29
C PHE A 54 15.76 -19.96 -27.64
N THR A 55 16.99 -20.50 -27.40
CA THR A 55 17.29 -21.90 -27.78
C THR A 55 16.99 -22.92 -26.68
N PHE A 56 16.98 -22.49 -25.43
CA PHE A 56 16.79 -23.37 -24.27
C PHE A 56 15.63 -22.97 -23.38
N GLY A 57 14.87 -21.94 -23.71
CA GLY A 57 13.76 -21.42 -22.92
C GLY A 57 12.74 -22.50 -22.55
N ASP A 58 12.33 -23.30 -23.52
CA ASP A 58 11.37 -24.39 -23.32
C ASP A 58 11.87 -25.47 -22.36
N LYS A 59 13.18 -25.77 -22.39
CA LYS A 59 13.78 -26.75 -21.47
C LYS A 59 13.96 -26.22 -20.07
N ILE A 60 14.27 -24.92 -19.93
CA ILE A 60 14.36 -24.27 -18.63
C ILE A 60 12.96 -24.16 -18.01
N TYR A 61 11.96 -23.78 -18.80
CA TYR A 61 10.56 -23.71 -18.36
C TYR A 61 10.04 -25.08 -17.89
N SER A 62 10.29 -26.15 -18.66
CA SER A 62 9.88 -27.50 -18.29
C SER A 62 10.61 -28.04 -17.05
N PHE A 63 11.88 -27.67 -16.87
CA PHE A 63 12.64 -28.04 -15.67
C PHE A 63 12.12 -27.34 -14.41
N LEU A 64 11.82 -26.05 -14.49
CA LEU A 64 11.25 -25.28 -13.39
C LEU A 64 9.83 -25.76 -13.04
N ASP A 65 9.00 -26.04 -14.05
CA ASP A 65 7.64 -26.56 -13.85
C ASP A 65 7.64 -27.91 -13.14
N THR A 66 8.54 -28.83 -13.54
CA THR A 66 8.67 -30.17 -12.90
C THR A 66 9.23 -30.10 -11.48
N THR A 67 10.03 -29.07 -11.17
CA THR A 67 10.70 -28.95 -9.85
C THR A 67 9.80 -28.26 -8.82
N PHE A 68 8.97 -27.30 -9.25
CA PHE A 68 8.13 -26.48 -8.36
C PHE A 68 6.63 -26.80 -8.39
N HIS A 69 6.18 -27.62 -9.38
CA HIS A 69 4.81 -28.12 -9.44
C HIS A 69 4.84 -29.63 -9.65
N PRO A 70 4.98 -30.47 -8.58
CA PRO A 70 4.87 -31.88 -8.73
C PRO A 70 3.45 -32.22 -9.20
N SER A 71 3.34 -32.71 -10.43
CA SER A 71 2.09 -33.17 -11.04
C SER A 71 1.38 -34.15 -10.16
N ALA A 72 0.10 -33.93 -9.90
CA ALA A 72 -0.77 -34.93 -9.27
C ALA A 72 -0.73 -36.22 -10.07
N LEU A 73 -0.52 -37.36 -9.38
CA LEU A 73 -0.54 -38.69 -9.94
C LEU A 73 -1.90 -38.96 -10.63
N PRO A 74 -1.93 -39.61 -11.78
CA PRO A 74 -3.18 -39.97 -12.43
C PRO A 74 -3.94 -41.02 -11.61
N LEU A 75 -5.21 -40.77 -11.38
CA LEU A 75 -6.15 -41.73 -10.84
C LEU A 75 -6.29 -42.88 -11.87
N SER A 76 -5.83 -44.08 -11.52
CA SER A 76 -6.08 -45.30 -12.29
C SER A 76 -7.51 -45.75 -12.05
N GLU A 77 -8.19 -46.01 -13.14
CA GLU A 77 -9.55 -46.55 -13.19
C GLU A 77 -9.67 -47.90 -12.52
N SER A 78 -10.87 -48.13 -11.98
CA SER A 78 -11.33 -49.32 -11.28
C SER A 78 -11.33 -50.56 -12.13
N GLU A 79 -10.92 -51.67 -11.58
CA GLU A 79 -11.50 -52.98 -11.91
C GLU A 79 -12.01 -53.68 -10.67
N THR A 80 -13.24 -54.14 -10.82
CA THR A 80 -14.05 -54.88 -9.86
C THR A 80 -13.59 -56.33 -9.74
N MET A 81 -13.78 -56.89 -8.57
CA MET A 81 -14.20 -58.23 -8.15
C MET A 81 -13.24 -58.96 -7.21
N GLY A 82 -13.84 -59.51 -6.14
CA GLY A 82 -13.34 -60.68 -5.44
C GLY A 82 -13.35 -60.61 -3.91
N VAL A 83 -14.47 -60.98 -3.33
CA VAL A 83 -14.61 -61.29 -1.91
C VAL A 83 -13.77 -62.51 -1.55
N VAL A 84 -12.91 -62.45 -0.50
CA VAL A 84 -12.59 -63.56 0.40
C VAL A 84 -12.25 -63.06 1.80
N LEU A 85 -12.81 -63.78 2.78
CA LEU A 85 -12.77 -63.55 4.23
C LEU A 85 -11.40 -63.88 4.88
N ALA A 86 -11.19 -63.26 6.04
CA ALA A 86 -10.49 -63.68 7.26
C ALA A 86 -8.95 -63.61 7.24
N THR A 87 -8.31 -62.97 8.16
CA THR A 87 -8.04 -63.35 9.55
C THR A 87 -7.26 -62.24 10.25
N GLU A 88 -7.54 -62.11 11.51
CA GLU A 88 -6.96 -61.29 12.58
C GLU A 88 -5.45 -61.50 12.75
N GLU A 89 -4.62 -60.43 12.83
CA GLU A 89 -3.44 -60.39 13.70
C GLU A 89 -2.91 -58.95 13.93
N ALA A 90 -2.79 -58.66 15.20
CA ALA A 90 -1.97 -57.72 15.99
C ALA A 90 -1.39 -56.43 15.34
N ALA A 91 -1.81 -55.31 15.88
CA ALA A 91 -1.24 -53.96 15.71
C ALA A 91 0.11 -53.78 16.43
N PRO A 92 1.10 -53.07 15.82
CA PRO A 92 2.20 -52.46 16.55
C PRO A 92 1.84 -51.05 17.03
N PRO A 93 2.52 -50.50 18.06
CA PRO A 93 2.06 -49.34 18.82
C PRO A 93 2.12 -48.05 18.01
N ALA A 94 1.10 -47.23 18.18
CA ALA A 94 0.98 -45.90 17.63
C ALA A 94 2.11 -44.98 18.08
N VAL A 95 2.85 -44.43 17.12
CA VAL A 95 3.70 -43.26 17.35
C VAL A 95 2.77 -42.07 17.46
N VAL A 96 2.67 -41.52 18.66
CA VAL A 96 1.97 -40.25 18.92
C VAL A 96 2.79 -39.14 18.30
N SER A 97 2.42 -38.70 17.12
CA SER A 97 2.85 -37.42 16.59
C SER A 97 2.09 -36.30 17.32
N VAL A 98 2.81 -35.57 18.17
CA VAL A 98 2.33 -34.31 18.74
C VAL A 98 2.09 -33.37 17.58
N PRO A 99 0.87 -32.83 17.42
CA PRO A 99 0.66 -31.73 16.47
C PRO A 99 1.44 -30.53 16.96
N GLU A 100 2.34 -30.00 16.13
CA GLU A 100 2.92 -28.68 16.29
C GLU A 100 1.77 -27.67 16.17
N GLU A 101 1.32 -27.16 17.31
CA GLU A 101 0.27 -26.15 17.41
C GLU A 101 0.84 -24.86 16.82
N THR A 102 0.62 -24.66 15.52
CA THR A 102 0.84 -23.38 14.88
C THR A 102 -0.19 -22.43 15.50
N GLU A 103 0.26 -21.58 16.41
CA GLU A 103 -0.55 -20.53 17.03
C GLU A 103 -1.12 -19.63 15.92
N ALA A 104 -2.36 -19.90 15.54
CA ALA A 104 -3.11 -19.09 14.57
C ALA A 104 -3.27 -17.71 15.18
N ALA A 105 -2.83 -16.68 14.46
CA ALA A 105 -3.07 -15.30 14.82
C ALA A 105 -4.58 -15.11 15.12
N PRO A 106 -4.94 -14.34 16.19
CA PRO A 106 -6.33 -14.19 16.61
C PRO A 106 -7.17 -13.64 15.46
N GLN A 107 -8.19 -14.40 15.08
CA GLN A 107 -9.18 -13.94 14.09
C GLN A 107 -10.07 -12.90 14.76
N PRO A 108 -10.42 -11.79 14.06
CA PRO A 108 -11.41 -10.85 14.58
C PRO A 108 -12.75 -11.57 14.79
N THR A 109 -13.13 -11.72 16.04
CA THR A 109 -14.40 -12.33 16.41
C THR A 109 -15.49 -11.26 16.36
N GLN A 110 -16.70 -11.57 15.93
CA GLN A 110 -17.82 -10.62 16.03
C GLN A 110 -18.10 -10.29 17.49
N ALA A 111 -18.12 -8.99 17.82
CA ALA A 111 -18.37 -8.54 19.17
C ALA A 111 -19.84 -8.80 19.55
N VAL A 112 -20.03 -9.44 20.72
CA VAL A 112 -21.35 -9.66 21.30
C VAL A 112 -21.47 -8.79 22.54
N GLY A 113 -22.39 -7.82 22.55
CA GLY A 113 -22.76 -7.07 23.74
C GLY A 113 -22.82 -5.55 23.59
N ASP A 114 -23.47 -4.91 24.54
CA ASP A 114 -23.76 -3.47 24.64
C ASP A 114 -22.52 -2.60 24.45
N GLN A 115 -22.48 -1.84 23.34
CA GLN A 115 -21.34 -1.05 22.90
C GLN A 115 -21.68 0.44 22.72
N GLY A 116 -22.87 0.86 23.16
CA GLY A 116 -23.33 2.25 23.00
C GLY A 116 -22.41 3.28 23.69
N ASP A 117 -21.83 2.92 24.82
CA ASP A 117 -20.96 3.82 25.59
C ASP A 117 -19.59 4.00 24.91
N ASP A 118 -19.07 2.98 24.22
CA ASP A 118 -17.78 3.04 23.56
C ASP A 118 -17.77 4.02 22.37
N ILE A 119 -18.82 4.02 21.54
CA ILE A 119 -18.86 4.94 20.40
C ILE A 119 -19.00 6.40 20.83
N ASN A 120 -19.79 6.68 21.88
CA ASN A 120 -19.94 8.04 22.43
C ASN A 120 -18.62 8.55 23.00
N ARG A 121 -17.83 7.68 23.64
CA ARG A 121 -16.48 7.99 24.10
C ARG A 121 -15.56 8.34 22.91
N LEU A 122 -15.57 7.52 21.85
CA LEU A 122 -14.74 7.73 20.66
C LEU A 122 -15.14 9.04 19.93
N LEU A 123 -16.42 9.30 19.77
CA LEU A 123 -16.92 10.54 19.17
C LEU A 123 -16.46 11.76 19.97
N THR A 124 -16.58 11.69 21.31
CA THR A 124 -16.12 12.76 22.19
C THR A 124 -14.62 12.97 22.08
N ALA A 125 -13.82 11.90 22.07
CA ALA A 125 -12.36 11.96 21.95
C ALA A 125 -11.92 12.51 20.58
N ALA A 126 -12.65 12.18 19.50
CA ALA A 126 -12.44 12.71 18.17
C ALA A 126 -13.02 14.12 17.96
N ASN A 127 -13.65 14.72 18.97
CA ASN A 127 -14.38 15.99 18.89
C ASN A 127 -15.46 15.99 17.78
N LEU A 128 -16.20 14.88 17.69
CA LEU A 128 -17.27 14.65 16.72
C LEU A 128 -18.60 14.42 17.45
N LYS A 129 -19.70 14.58 16.69
CA LYS A 129 -21.03 14.14 17.06
C LYS A 129 -21.49 13.01 16.13
N ALA A 130 -22.46 12.22 16.56
CA ALA A 130 -22.98 11.10 15.75
C ALA A 130 -23.55 11.56 14.39
N GLU A 131 -24.05 12.80 14.32
CA GLU A 131 -24.56 13.42 13.10
C GLU A 131 -23.47 13.81 12.09
N ASP A 132 -22.22 13.92 12.51
CA ASP A 132 -21.07 14.20 11.63
C ASP A 132 -20.68 12.96 10.80
N LEU A 133 -21.07 11.77 11.25
CA LEU A 133 -20.88 10.51 10.53
C LEU A 133 -21.97 10.36 9.47
N LYS A 134 -21.61 10.64 8.21
CA LYS A 134 -22.58 10.65 7.08
C LYS A 134 -23.07 9.26 6.68
N GLY A 135 -22.28 8.22 6.97
CA GLY A 135 -22.57 6.84 6.60
C GLY A 135 -23.10 5.99 7.75
N THR A 136 -23.22 4.71 7.48
CA THR A 136 -23.63 3.68 8.46
C THR A 136 -22.50 2.72 8.81
N GLN A 137 -21.31 2.86 8.24
CA GLN A 137 -20.09 2.17 8.67
C GLN A 137 -19.00 3.18 9.04
N ALA A 138 -18.39 2.98 10.21
CA ALA A 138 -17.35 3.86 10.73
C ALA A 138 -16.18 3.06 11.31
N ILE A 139 -14.96 3.44 10.93
CA ILE A 139 -13.72 2.98 11.52
C ILE A 139 -13.17 4.12 12.37
N PHE A 140 -12.81 3.83 13.63
CA PHE A 140 -12.13 4.78 14.51
C PHE A 140 -10.72 4.29 14.80
N VAL A 141 -9.76 5.18 14.67
CA VAL A 141 -8.34 4.95 14.94
C VAL A 141 -7.91 5.89 16.07
N GLU A 142 -7.90 5.35 17.29
CA GLU A 142 -7.48 6.06 18.49
C GLU A 142 -5.98 5.86 18.67
N SER A 143 -5.19 6.91 18.41
CA SER A 143 -3.72 6.82 18.42
C SER A 143 -3.12 7.18 19.78
N GLN A 144 -2.06 6.46 20.14
CA GLN A 144 -1.20 6.78 21.28
C GLN A 144 0.26 6.64 20.87
N GLY A 145 0.92 7.76 20.58
CA GLY A 145 2.25 7.75 19.99
C GLY A 145 2.21 7.12 18.60
N THR A 146 2.90 6.00 18.39
CA THR A 146 2.93 5.25 17.13
C THR A 146 2.01 4.04 17.10
N SER A 147 1.41 3.69 18.24
CA SER A 147 0.42 2.62 18.36
C SER A 147 -1.00 3.17 18.22
N ALA A 148 -1.95 2.32 17.88
CA ALA A 148 -3.35 2.68 17.80
C ALA A 148 -4.27 1.53 18.26
N LYS A 149 -5.47 1.88 18.70
CA LYS A 149 -6.61 0.97 18.81
C LYS A 149 -7.56 1.27 17.66
N VAL A 150 -8.01 0.24 16.95
CA VAL A 150 -8.88 0.37 15.80
C VAL A 150 -10.22 -0.29 16.06
N TYR A 151 -11.30 0.47 15.90
CA TYR A 151 -12.67 0.09 16.22
C TYR A 151 -13.52 0.15 14.95
N PHE A 152 -14.49 -0.74 14.84
CA PHE A 152 -15.33 -0.90 13.66
C PHE A 152 -16.80 -0.92 14.06
N TYR A 153 -17.57 0.05 13.59
CA TYR A 153 -18.96 0.22 13.95
C TYR A 153 -19.87 0.23 12.72
N GLU A 154 -21.07 -0.33 12.91
CA GLU A 154 -22.15 -0.25 11.94
C GLU A 154 -23.42 0.28 12.61
N LYS A 155 -24.12 1.19 11.91
CA LYS A 155 -25.36 1.79 12.35
C LYS A 155 -26.54 0.97 11.84
N ALA A 156 -27.32 0.44 12.75
CA ALA A 156 -28.53 -0.29 12.42
C ALA A 156 -29.67 0.65 11.98
N ALA A 157 -30.75 0.08 11.44
CA ALA A 157 -31.90 0.82 10.94
C ALA A 157 -32.63 1.63 12.04
N ASP A 158 -32.52 1.22 13.30
CA ASP A 158 -33.05 1.94 14.48
C ASP A 158 -32.14 3.12 14.92
N GLY A 159 -31.02 3.34 14.22
CA GLY A 159 -30.07 4.41 14.49
C GLY A 159 -29.01 4.07 15.53
N GLN A 160 -29.02 2.88 16.11
CA GLN A 160 -28.00 2.44 17.08
C GLN A 160 -26.74 2.01 16.36
N TRP A 161 -25.59 2.40 16.92
CA TRP A 161 -24.28 1.96 16.48
C TRP A 161 -23.85 0.72 17.25
N THR A 162 -23.41 -0.31 16.55
CA THR A 162 -22.91 -1.56 17.14
C THR A 162 -21.52 -1.86 16.65
N ARG A 163 -20.60 -2.20 17.57
CA ARG A 163 -19.26 -2.63 17.21
C ARG A 163 -19.32 -4.00 16.53
N GLN A 164 -18.67 -4.13 15.39
CA GLN A 164 -18.77 -5.32 14.54
C GLN A 164 -17.69 -6.34 14.83
N PHE A 165 -16.53 -5.90 15.31
CA PHE A 165 -15.34 -6.74 15.56
C PHE A 165 -14.72 -6.39 16.90
N ASP A 166 -13.85 -7.26 17.41
CA ASP A 166 -12.98 -6.95 18.54
C ASP A 166 -12.11 -5.73 18.23
N ILE A 167 -11.68 -5.04 19.27
CA ILE A 167 -10.78 -3.89 19.15
C ILE A 167 -9.42 -4.42 18.69
N LEU A 168 -8.93 -3.93 17.58
CA LEU A 168 -7.65 -4.35 17.03
C LEU A 168 -6.51 -3.45 17.52
N ASP A 169 -5.36 -4.06 17.79
CA ASP A 169 -4.11 -3.34 17.87
C ASP A 169 -3.65 -2.95 16.46
N GLY A 170 -3.18 -1.72 16.34
CA GLY A 170 -2.70 -1.18 15.09
C GLY A 170 -1.56 -0.19 15.30
N PHE A 171 -1.12 0.38 14.21
CA PHE A 171 -0.02 1.34 14.16
C PHE A 171 -0.41 2.56 13.33
N VAL A 172 0.21 3.68 13.65
CA VAL A 172 0.20 4.90 12.85
C VAL A 172 1.62 5.25 12.43
N GLY A 173 1.81 6.39 11.81
CA GLY A 173 3.12 6.84 11.34
C GLY A 173 4.18 6.89 12.44
N THR A 174 5.45 6.72 12.07
CA THR A 174 6.60 6.85 12.99
C THR A 174 6.67 8.23 13.64
N GLY A 175 6.09 9.25 13.01
CA GLY A 175 5.86 10.59 13.56
C GLY A 175 4.58 10.74 14.37
N GLY A 176 3.82 9.65 14.63
CA GLY A 176 2.51 9.71 15.28
C GLY A 176 1.41 10.24 14.34
N THR A 177 0.47 11.01 14.91
CA THR A 177 -0.63 11.65 14.15
C THR A 177 -0.52 13.17 14.18
N SER A 178 -0.97 13.86 13.12
CA SER A 178 -0.92 15.33 13.00
C SER A 178 -2.09 15.89 12.18
N ASP A 179 -2.53 17.10 12.53
CA ASP A 179 -3.49 17.88 11.71
C ASP A 179 -2.82 18.45 10.45
N ASN A 180 -1.49 18.63 10.49
CA ASN A 180 -0.70 19.15 9.39
C ASN A 180 0.36 18.12 8.99
N VAL A 181 0.15 17.47 7.85
CA VAL A 181 1.05 16.44 7.30
C VAL A 181 1.59 16.93 5.97
N GLY A 182 2.89 17.16 5.90
CA GLY A 182 3.61 17.54 4.69
C GLY A 182 3.93 16.33 3.79
N PRO A 183 4.44 16.59 2.56
CA PRO A 183 4.72 15.53 1.58
C PRO A 183 5.75 14.49 2.04
N ALA A 184 6.72 14.89 2.85
CA ALA A 184 7.80 14.03 3.34
C ALA A 184 7.63 13.59 4.81
N ASP A 185 6.48 13.88 5.43
CA ASP A 185 6.25 13.53 6.83
C ASP A 185 5.81 12.08 6.97
N ASP A 186 6.39 11.39 7.94
CA ASP A 186 6.00 10.03 8.34
C ASP A 186 4.88 10.03 9.39
N THR A 187 4.00 11.04 9.35
CA THR A 187 2.86 11.21 10.24
C THR A 187 1.56 10.78 9.58
N THR A 188 0.65 10.22 10.35
CA THR A 188 -0.70 9.88 9.92
C THR A 188 -1.61 11.11 10.10
N PRO A 189 -2.41 11.50 9.09
CA PRO A 189 -3.29 12.65 9.19
C PRO A 189 -4.43 12.38 10.18
N LYS A 190 -4.72 13.36 11.05
CA LYS A 190 -5.94 13.40 11.85
C LYS A 190 -7.11 13.86 11.01
N GLY A 191 -8.30 13.38 11.33
CA GLY A 191 -9.54 13.78 10.67
C GLY A 191 -10.47 12.62 10.37
N THR A 192 -11.61 12.94 9.75
CA THR A 192 -12.58 11.96 9.26
C THR A 192 -12.55 11.97 7.74
N PHE A 193 -12.33 10.80 7.15
CA PHE A 193 -12.13 10.60 5.72
C PHE A 193 -13.13 9.56 5.21
N ASN A 194 -13.63 9.76 3.98
CA ASN A 194 -14.44 8.74 3.31
C ASN A 194 -13.53 7.63 2.76
N ILE A 195 -14.00 6.41 2.83
CA ILE A 195 -13.33 5.28 2.17
C ILE A 195 -13.76 5.27 0.70
N GLU A 196 -12.79 5.27 -0.22
CA GLU A 196 -13.04 5.34 -1.65
C GLU A 196 -13.05 3.96 -2.31
N TYR A 197 -11.95 3.23 -2.19
CA TYR A 197 -11.77 1.92 -2.81
C TYR A 197 -10.70 1.10 -2.09
N ALA A 198 -10.50 -0.12 -2.54
CA ALA A 198 -9.46 -0.99 -2.02
C ALA A 198 -8.50 -1.42 -3.14
N MET A 199 -7.30 -1.81 -2.74
CA MET A 199 -6.29 -2.37 -3.64
C MET A 199 -5.45 -3.41 -2.91
N GLY A 200 -4.71 -4.23 -3.65
CA GLY A 200 -3.79 -5.20 -3.04
C GLY A 200 -3.07 -6.06 -4.05
N THR A 201 -1.94 -6.65 -3.64
CA THR A 201 -1.22 -7.65 -4.43
C THR A 201 -1.93 -9.01 -4.38
N ASN A 202 -2.68 -9.28 -3.31
CA ASN A 202 -3.55 -10.45 -3.21
C ASN A 202 -4.82 -10.26 -4.04
N MET A 203 -5.50 -11.38 -4.35
CA MET A 203 -6.81 -11.34 -4.99
C MET A 203 -7.83 -10.67 -4.07
N ASN A 204 -8.90 -10.11 -4.68
CA ASN A 204 -10.02 -9.53 -3.93
C ASN A 204 -10.54 -10.53 -2.87
N PRO A 205 -10.51 -10.19 -1.57
CA PRO A 205 -10.96 -11.08 -0.49
C PRO A 205 -12.50 -11.14 -0.36
N GLY A 206 -13.23 -10.65 -1.35
CA GLY A 206 -14.70 -10.58 -1.33
C GLY A 206 -15.24 -9.20 -0.92
N THR A 207 -14.43 -8.14 -1.02
CA THR A 207 -14.91 -6.78 -0.76
C THR A 207 -15.92 -6.33 -1.80
N LYS A 208 -16.91 -5.53 -1.35
CA LYS A 208 -17.90 -4.85 -2.20
C LYS A 208 -17.40 -3.49 -2.70
N LEU A 209 -16.28 -2.99 -2.15
CA LEU A 209 -15.60 -1.81 -2.69
C LEU A 209 -15.03 -2.12 -4.07
N ASP A 210 -14.88 -1.10 -4.90
CA ASP A 210 -14.02 -1.22 -6.08
C ASP A 210 -12.64 -1.72 -5.64
N TYR A 211 -12.12 -2.73 -6.33
CA TYR A 211 -10.85 -3.37 -5.97
C TYR A 211 -9.87 -3.37 -7.12
N TYR A 212 -8.72 -2.75 -6.92
CA TYR A 212 -7.63 -2.70 -7.88
C TYR A 212 -6.56 -3.72 -7.51
N GLN A 213 -6.47 -4.80 -8.29
CA GLN A 213 -5.37 -5.78 -8.15
C GLN A 213 -4.06 -5.10 -8.53
N ILE A 214 -3.15 -4.92 -7.57
CA ILE A 214 -1.84 -4.33 -7.83
C ILE A 214 -1.02 -5.25 -8.72
N GLN A 215 -0.57 -4.72 -9.85
CA GLN A 215 0.27 -5.39 -10.83
C GLN A 215 1.58 -4.62 -11.00
N TYR A 216 2.55 -5.29 -11.63
CA TYR A 216 3.81 -4.65 -12.00
C TYR A 216 3.57 -3.40 -12.85
N GLY A 217 4.24 -2.30 -12.50
CA GLY A 217 4.07 -1.00 -13.17
C GLY A 217 2.94 -0.12 -12.64
N MET A 218 2.14 -0.60 -11.67
CA MET A 218 1.20 0.27 -10.95
C MET A 218 1.92 1.05 -9.87
N ASN A 219 1.77 2.38 -9.92
CA ASN A 219 2.48 3.32 -9.06
C ASN A 219 1.52 4.26 -8.35
N TRP A 220 1.85 4.63 -7.13
CA TRP A 220 1.24 5.77 -6.47
C TRP A 220 2.16 6.97 -6.62
N VAL A 221 1.68 8.02 -7.30
CA VAL A 221 2.51 9.19 -7.61
C VAL A 221 2.73 10.04 -6.37
N THR A 222 4.00 10.27 -6.04
CA THR A 222 4.43 11.08 -4.88
C THR A 222 5.14 12.37 -5.27
N ASP A 223 5.23 12.67 -6.56
CA ASP A 223 5.84 13.89 -7.09
C ASP A 223 4.82 15.06 -7.05
N PRO A 224 5.05 16.09 -6.21
CA PRO A 224 4.14 17.23 -6.12
C PRO A 224 4.05 18.07 -7.42
N ALA A 225 4.99 17.89 -8.36
CA ALA A 225 4.96 18.58 -9.65
C ALA A 225 4.06 17.87 -10.69
N SER A 226 3.68 16.62 -10.42
CA SER A 226 2.82 15.83 -11.31
C SER A 226 1.35 16.24 -11.18
N VAL A 227 0.63 16.23 -12.31
CA VAL A 227 -0.85 16.35 -12.30
C VAL A 227 -1.52 15.13 -11.64
N ASN A 228 -0.78 14.03 -11.52
CA ASN A 228 -1.22 12.80 -10.88
C ASN A 228 -0.78 12.67 -9.41
N TYR A 229 -0.31 13.75 -8.78
CA TYR A 229 0.08 13.70 -7.37
C TYR A 229 -1.02 13.09 -6.51
N ASN A 230 -0.63 12.17 -5.60
CA ASN A 230 -1.50 11.43 -4.71
C ASN A 230 -2.59 10.59 -5.45
N ARG A 231 -2.24 10.03 -6.61
CA ARG A 231 -3.13 9.17 -7.40
C ARG A 231 -2.45 7.85 -7.77
N LEU A 232 -3.27 6.83 -7.92
CA LEU A 232 -2.87 5.56 -8.53
C LEU A 232 -2.79 5.74 -10.05
N VAL A 233 -1.68 5.30 -10.64
CA VAL A 233 -1.48 5.24 -12.10
C VAL A 233 -1.01 3.84 -12.48
N ASP A 234 -1.35 3.41 -13.67
CA ASP A 234 -0.91 2.14 -14.25
C ASP A 234 0.25 2.34 -15.25
N ALA A 235 0.80 1.22 -15.74
CA ALA A 235 1.92 1.24 -16.67
C ALA A 235 1.59 1.87 -18.05
N SER A 236 0.31 2.03 -18.38
CA SER A 236 -0.14 2.66 -19.63
C SER A 236 -0.30 4.18 -19.53
N SER A 237 -0.32 4.70 -18.30
CA SER A 237 -0.46 6.13 -18.04
C SER A 237 0.78 6.89 -18.46
N PRO A 238 0.65 8.10 -19.05
CA PRO A 238 1.79 8.96 -19.34
C PRO A 238 2.58 9.28 -18.06
N VAL A 239 3.91 9.13 -18.12
CA VAL A 239 4.80 9.44 -17.00
C VAL A 239 5.11 10.94 -17.02
N ASP A 240 4.56 11.67 -16.06
CA ASP A 240 4.79 13.11 -15.83
C ASP A 240 5.41 13.38 -14.44
N TYR A 241 5.91 12.32 -13.76
CA TYR A 241 6.43 12.36 -12.40
C TYR A 241 7.87 11.82 -12.34
N THR A 242 8.62 12.30 -11.36
CA THR A 242 9.99 11.87 -11.05
C THR A 242 10.07 10.99 -9.80
N SER A 243 9.02 10.98 -8.97
CA SER A 243 8.92 10.13 -7.79
C SER A 243 7.56 9.45 -7.68
N CYS A 244 7.58 8.19 -7.28
CA CYS A 244 6.39 7.39 -7.03
C CYS A 244 6.69 6.26 -6.05
N GLN A 245 5.66 5.72 -5.45
CA GLN A 245 5.72 4.46 -4.74
C GLN A 245 5.32 3.33 -5.71
N GLN A 246 6.29 2.48 -6.05
CA GLN A 246 6.07 1.30 -6.89
C GLN A 246 5.34 0.24 -6.06
N LEU A 247 4.02 0.22 -6.11
CA LEU A 247 3.18 -0.54 -5.18
C LEU A 247 3.48 -2.05 -5.20
N TYR A 248 3.84 -2.59 -6.36
CA TYR A 248 4.17 -4.01 -6.52
C TYR A 248 5.40 -4.46 -5.73
N GLU A 249 6.33 -3.53 -5.41
CA GLU A 249 7.54 -3.83 -4.63
C GLU A 249 7.24 -3.97 -3.11
N TYR A 250 6.06 -3.53 -2.66
CA TYR A 250 5.67 -3.51 -1.25
C TYR A 250 4.68 -4.63 -0.91
N THR A 251 4.96 -5.86 -1.34
CA THR A 251 4.07 -7.03 -1.15
C THR A 251 3.74 -7.35 0.31
N LYS A 252 4.60 -6.96 1.26
CA LYS A 252 4.35 -7.14 2.69
C LYS A 252 3.41 -6.07 3.27
N SER A 253 3.46 -4.86 2.73
CA SER A 253 2.64 -3.74 3.20
C SER A 253 1.30 -3.66 2.46
N TYR A 254 1.26 -4.15 1.22
CA TYR A 254 0.07 -4.09 0.38
C TYR A 254 -0.44 -5.45 -0.13
N PRO A 255 -0.47 -6.52 0.71
CA PRO A 255 -1.34 -7.66 0.41
C PRO A 255 -2.76 -7.16 0.20
N TYR A 256 -3.18 -6.22 1.08
CA TYR A 256 -4.42 -5.46 1.02
C TYR A 256 -4.18 -4.02 1.49
N ALA A 257 -4.91 -3.06 0.90
CA ALA A 257 -4.96 -1.69 1.35
C ALA A 257 -6.34 -1.07 1.06
N VAL A 258 -6.76 -0.16 1.94
CA VAL A 258 -7.97 0.65 1.77
C VAL A 258 -7.54 2.10 1.57
N VAL A 259 -8.00 2.70 0.49
CA VAL A 259 -7.75 4.10 0.14
C VAL A 259 -8.88 4.95 0.72
N PHE A 260 -8.51 6.01 1.43
CA PHE A 260 -9.44 7.02 1.94
C PHE A 260 -9.09 8.41 1.37
N ASP A 261 -10.03 9.32 1.40
CA ASP A 261 -10.00 10.58 0.62
C ASP A 261 -9.09 11.69 1.20
N TYR A 262 -8.10 11.34 2.03
CA TYR A 262 -7.11 12.31 2.49
C TYR A 262 -6.35 12.91 1.32
N ASN A 263 -6.41 14.25 1.21
CA ASN A 263 -5.71 15.03 0.18
C ASN A 263 -5.97 14.53 -1.26
N ARG A 264 -7.23 14.25 -1.59
CA ARG A 264 -7.59 13.65 -2.88
C ARG A 264 -8.31 14.59 -3.83
N ASP A 265 -9.29 15.35 -3.35
CA ASP A 265 -10.10 16.22 -4.20
C ASP A 265 -10.66 17.44 -3.41
N PRO A 266 -10.13 18.64 -3.62
CA PRO A 266 -8.96 18.93 -4.47
C PRO A 266 -7.64 18.46 -3.84
N VAL A 267 -6.68 18.10 -4.69
CA VAL A 267 -5.32 17.78 -4.25
C VAL A 267 -4.56 19.05 -3.89
N ASP A 268 -3.91 19.05 -2.72
CA ASP A 268 -2.98 20.07 -2.26
C ASP A 268 -1.55 19.51 -2.25
N THR A 269 -0.69 19.99 -3.13
CA THR A 269 0.68 19.50 -3.29
C THR A 269 1.61 19.84 -2.13
N THR A 270 1.15 20.69 -1.19
CA THR A 270 1.88 21.00 0.05
C THR A 270 1.58 20.01 1.17
N LYS A 271 0.57 19.15 1.01
CA LYS A 271 0.17 18.12 1.96
C LYS A 271 0.72 16.75 1.55
N GLY A 272 0.75 15.83 2.52
CA GLY A 272 1.19 14.46 2.31
C GLY A 272 0.32 13.66 1.33
N CYS A 273 0.88 12.56 0.84
CA CYS A 273 0.25 11.62 -0.09
C CYS A 273 0.41 10.17 0.40
N ALA A 274 -0.19 9.21 -0.32
CA ALA A 274 -0.05 7.78 -0.06
C ALA A 274 -0.41 7.38 1.38
N ARG A 275 -1.55 7.85 1.87
CA ARG A 275 -2.08 7.51 3.21
C ARG A 275 -3.19 6.48 3.07
N PHE A 276 -2.95 5.27 3.59
CA PHE A 276 -3.83 4.11 3.46
C PHE A 276 -4.05 3.43 4.80
N LEU A 277 -5.16 2.71 4.95
CA LEU A 277 -5.25 1.62 5.92
C LEU A 277 -4.68 0.37 5.23
N HIS A 278 -3.58 -0.18 5.73
CA HIS A 278 -2.83 -1.25 5.08
C HIS A 278 -2.25 -2.27 6.07
N VAL A 279 -1.55 -3.28 5.58
CA VAL A 279 -0.92 -4.28 6.45
C VAL A 279 0.36 -3.73 7.07
N ALA A 280 0.46 -3.81 8.41
CA ALA A 280 1.68 -3.50 9.13
C ALA A 280 1.75 -4.26 10.46
N SER A 281 2.98 -4.60 10.89
CA SER A 281 3.32 -5.15 12.20
C SER A 281 4.21 -4.22 13.03
N GLU A 282 4.43 -3.00 12.54
CA GLU A 282 5.26 -1.96 13.15
C GLU A 282 4.75 -0.58 12.71
N PRO A 283 5.23 0.53 13.32
CA PRO A 283 4.85 1.88 12.92
C PRO A 283 5.07 2.14 11.44
N THR A 284 4.11 2.82 10.81
CA THR A 284 4.06 3.05 9.35
C THR A 284 4.81 4.32 8.94
N TYR A 285 4.86 4.58 7.63
CA TYR A 285 5.33 5.87 7.07
C TYR A 285 4.15 6.84 6.81
N GLY A 286 3.14 6.81 7.69
CA GLY A 286 2.03 7.76 7.69
C GLY A 286 0.66 7.18 7.32
N GLY A 287 0.56 5.89 7.04
CA GLY A 287 -0.70 5.15 6.94
C GLY A 287 -1.20 4.67 8.30
N VAL A 288 -2.29 3.93 8.31
CA VAL A 288 -2.79 3.14 9.44
C VAL A 288 -2.49 1.68 9.16
N GLY A 289 -1.83 0.99 10.09
CA GLY A 289 -1.44 -0.41 9.96
C GLY A 289 -2.25 -1.33 10.85
N ILE A 290 -2.73 -2.46 10.30
CA ILE A 290 -3.31 -3.59 11.05
C ILE A 290 -2.80 -4.91 10.46
N SER A 291 -3.11 -6.03 11.09
CA SER A 291 -2.69 -7.35 10.58
C SER A 291 -3.37 -7.69 9.24
N GLU A 292 -2.70 -8.49 8.40
CA GLU A 292 -3.21 -8.93 7.09
C GLU A 292 -4.54 -9.67 7.20
N ASN A 293 -4.62 -10.62 8.13
CA ASN A 293 -5.83 -11.41 8.36
C ASN A 293 -7.03 -10.51 8.74
N ALA A 294 -6.80 -9.57 9.67
CA ALA A 294 -7.84 -8.62 10.07
C ALA A 294 -8.30 -7.76 8.88
N LEU A 295 -7.36 -7.21 8.11
CA LEU A 295 -7.69 -6.36 6.97
C LEU A 295 -8.48 -7.12 5.88
N GLY A 296 -8.14 -8.39 5.62
CA GLY A 296 -8.91 -9.23 4.70
C GLY A 296 -10.36 -9.41 5.13
N ILE A 297 -10.61 -9.63 6.44
CA ILE A 297 -11.96 -9.75 7.00
C ILE A 297 -12.71 -8.41 6.95
N ILE A 298 -12.05 -7.31 7.33
CA ILE A 298 -12.63 -5.96 7.28
C ILE A 298 -13.03 -5.56 5.86
N LEU A 299 -12.23 -5.90 4.87
CA LEU A 299 -12.56 -5.67 3.46
C LEU A 299 -13.87 -6.38 3.05
N GLY A 300 -14.11 -7.60 3.53
CA GLY A 300 -15.38 -8.30 3.29
C GLY A 300 -16.60 -7.64 3.93
N TRP A 301 -16.39 -6.94 5.04
CA TRP A 301 -17.44 -6.19 5.73
C TRP A 301 -17.73 -4.83 5.07
N LEU A 302 -16.71 -4.11 4.57
CA LEU A 302 -16.86 -2.79 3.98
C LEU A 302 -17.81 -2.79 2.79
N ASN A 303 -18.76 -1.85 2.81
CA ASN A 303 -19.82 -1.73 1.82
C ASN A 303 -19.94 -0.27 1.34
N PRO A 304 -19.71 0.03 0.05
CA PRO A 304 -19.78 1.40 -0.47
C PRO A 304 -21.19 2.02 -0.29
N ALA A 305 -22.26 1.22 -0.30
CA ALA A 305 -23.62 1.70 -0.05
C ALA A 305 -23.84 2.22 1.38
N ALA A 306 -22.97 1.81 2.33
CA ALA A 306 -22.97 2.28 3.70
C ALA A 306 -22.19 3.60 3.90
N THR A 307 -21.58 4.13 2.85
CA THR A 307 -20.74 5.34 2.89
C THR A 307 -19.70 5.25 4.05
N PRO A 308 -18.81 4.25 4.02
CA PRO A 308 -17.91 3.99 5.13
C PRO A 308 -16.90 5.13 5.32
N THR A 309 -16.59 5.42 6.60
CA THR A 309 -15.62 6.47 6.97
C THR A 309 -14.53 5.90 7.87
N ILE A 310 -13.37 6.56 7.88
CA ILE A 310 -12.30 6.34 8.85
C ILE A 310 -12.00 7.66 9.57
N THR A 311 -12.03 7.62 10.91
CA THR A 311 -11.71 8.77 11.78
C THR A 311 -10.43 8.48 12.55
N ILE A 312 -9.43 9.35 12.42
CA ILE A 312 -8.10 9.22 13.04
C ILE A 312 -7.89 10.39 14.01
N PHE A 313 -7.51 10.11 15.27
CA PHE A 313 -7.38 11.14 16.31
C PHE A 313 -6.36 10.78 17.41
#